data_1c37d23ff3c2329b969d38fed5ad7047
#
_entry.id   1c37d23ff3c2329b969d38fed5ad7047
#
_cell.length_a   1.000
_cell.length_b   1.000
_cell.length_c   1.000
_cell.angle_alpha   90.00
_cell.angle_beta   90.00
_cell.angle_gamma   90.00
#
_symmetry.space_group_name_H-M   'P 1'
#
loop_
_entity.id
_entity.type
_entity.pdbx_description
1 polymer ?
#
loop_
_entity_poly.entity_id
_entity_poly.type
_entity_poly.pdbx_seq_one_letter_code
_entity_poly.pdbx_strand_id
1 'polypeptide(L)'
;MSIAWAVVEYIANTKYLGAKTLFATHYHELTELEGTLDGVNNYCIAVKENGDDIVFLRKIVKGGADKSYGIQVAKLAGVPDVVLNRAKELVVDLSDADISQKAKDIAQYSKKLDKMNDKYRKVNDLEVSRCRFLILLRMMI
;
A
#
# COMPACT_ATOMS: atom_id res chain seq x y z
N MET A 1 -0.28 -0.01 10.61
CA MET A 1 0.65 0.06 9.46
C MET A 1 1.90 -0.81 9.63
N SER A 2 2.72 -0.68 10.67
CA SER A 2 4.01 -1.39 10.83
C SER A 2 3.96 -2.92 10.66
N ILE A 3 2.98 -3.59 11.26
CA ILE A 3 2.81 -5.04 11.10
C ILE A 3 2.46 -5.40 9.64
N ALA A 4 1.57 -4.66 9.00
CA ALA A 4 1.19 -4.91 7.61
C ALA A 4 2.39 -4.75 6.66
N TRP A 5 3.22 -3.73 6.88
CA TRP A 5 4.47 -3.52 6.16
C TRP A 5 5.42 -4.73 6.31
N ALA A 6 5.72 -5.12 7.55
CA ALA A 6 6.60 -6.26 7.84
C ALA A 6 6.08 -7.59 7.26
N VAL A 7 4.77 -7.79 7.25
CA VAL A 7 4.14 -8.98 6.64
C VAL A 7 4.35 -8.98 5.13
N VAL A 8 4.17 -7.84 4.45
CA VAL A 8 4.41 -7.74 3.00
C VAL A 8 5.89 -8.00 2.67
N GLU A 9 6.82 -7.41 3.43
CA GLU A 9 8.25 -7.68 3.26
C GLU A 9 8.59 -9.17 3.45
N TYR A 10 8.04 -9.81 4.48
CA TYR A 10 8.25 -11.23 4.74
C TYR A 10 7.71 -12.11 3.61
N ILE A 11 6.51 -11.82 3.10
CA ILE A 11 5.88 -12.61 2.03
C ILE A 11 6.63 -12.41 0.70
N ALA A 12 7.03 -11.18 0.39
CA ALA A 12 7.72 -10.84 -0.85
C ALA A 12 9.15 -11.42 -0.90
N ASN A 13 9.76 -11.60 0.26
CA ASN A 13 11.12 -12.08 0.34
C ASN A 13 11.21 -13.58 0.00
N THR A 14 11.82 -13.88 -1.14
CA THR A 14 11.98 -15.26 -1.64
C THR A 14 12.84 -16.16 -0.74
N LYS A 15 13.59 -15.58 0.19
CA LYS A 15 14.36 -16.36 1.18
C LYS A 15 13.49 -16.90 2.30
N TYR A 16 12.41 -16.19 2.64
CA TYR A 16 11.50 -16.58 3.70
C TYR A 16 10.30 -17.32 3.15
N LEU A 17 9.53 -16.69 2.29
CA LEU A 17 8.30 -17.25 1.76
C LEU A 17 8.24 -17.19 0.23
N GLY A 18 8.41 -16.02 -0.39
CA GLY A 18 8.37 -15.84 -1.84
C GLY A 18 7.06 -16.28 -2.49
N ALA A 19 5.94 -16.16 -1.78
CA ALA A 19 4.66 -16.68 -2.22
C ALA A 19 3.95 -15.74 -3.19
N LYS A 20 3.18 -16.30 -4.14
CA LYS A 20 2.20 -15.55 -4.92
C LYS A 20 1.08 -15.13 -3.98
N THR A 21 0.91 -13.82 -3.78
CA THR A 21 0.01 -13.30 -2.76
C THR A 21 -0.82 -12.14 -3.32
N LEU A 22 -2.08 -12.11 -2.92
CA LEU A 22 -2.96 -10.97 -3.05
C LEU A 22 -3.12 -10.34 -1.66
N PHE A 23 -2.62 -9.13 -1.48
CA PHE A 23 -2.68 -8.43 -0.21
C PHE A 23 -3.63 -7.23 -0.31
N ALA A 24 -4.77 -7.32 0.37
CA ALA A 24 -5.77 -6.26 0.37
C ALA A 24 -5.59 -5.37 1.61
N THR A 25 -5.49 -4.06 1.41
CA THR A 25 -5.27 -3.10 2.48
C THR A 25 -5.87 -1.74 2.15
N HIS A 26 -6.09 -0.91 3.18
CA HIS A 26 -6.42 0.50 3.05
C HIS A 26 -5.24 1.43 3.38
N TYR A 27 -4.08 0.87 3.73
CA TYR A 27 -2.87 1.65 4.00
C TYR A 27 -2.21 2.07 2.68
N HIS A 28 -2.41 3.33 2.26
CA HIS A 28 -1.83 3.85 1.02
C HIS A 28 -0.30 3.95 1.06
N GLU A 29 0.28 4.06 2.24
CA GLU A 29 1.73 4.08 2.44
C GLU A 29 2.41 2.80 1.93
N LEU A 30 1.70 1.68 1.91
CA LEU A 30 2.22 0.42 1.37
C LEU A 30 2.40 0.45 -0.16
N THR A 31 1.83 1.43 -0.85
CA THR A 31 2.07 1.61 -2.29
C THR A 31 3.53 1.96 -2.61
N GLU A 32 4.26 2.53 -1.66
CA GLU A 32 5.70 2.82 -1.78
C GLU A 32 6.56 1.54 -1.90
N LEU A 33 5.99 0.37 -1.57
CA LEU A 33 6.70 -0.91 -1.71
C LEU A 33 6.88 -1.33 -3.17
N GLU A 34 6.02 -0.87 -4.10
CA GLU A 34 6.28 -0.99 -5.53
C GLU A 34 7.51 -0.14 -5.90
N GLY A 35 8.52 -0.73 -6.44
CA GLY A 35 9.81 -0.08 -6.71
C GLY A 35 10.81 -0.14 -5.56
N THR A 36 10.41 -0.56 -4.37
CA THR A 36 11.29 -0.84 -3.24
C THR A 36 11.57 -2.32 -3.11
N LEU A 37 10.54 -3.15 -3.28
CA LEU A 37 10.63 -4.60 -3.22
C LEU A 37 10.38 -5.19 -4.61
N ASP A 38 11.26 -6.11 -5.02
CA ASP A 38 11.10 -6.85 -6.26
C ASP A 38 9.83 -7.72 -6.23
N GLY A 39 9.03 -7.63 -7.29
CA GLY A 39 7.83 -8.45 -7.44
C GLY A 39 6.57 -7.90 -6.78
N VAL A 40 6.63 -6.75 -6.11
CA VAL A 40 5.46 -6.04 -5.60
C VAL A 40 4.86 -5.16 -6.70
N ASN A 41 3.55 -5.25 -6.88
CA ASN A 41 2.80 -4.44 -7.82
C ASN A 41 1.55 -3.88 -7.14
N ASN A 42 1.25 -2.61 -7.40
CA ASN A 42 0.07 -1.94 -6.88
C ASN A 42 -1.11 -2.05 -7.83
N TYR A 43 -2.27 -2.29 -7.25
CA TYR A 43 -3.55 -2.25 -7.94
C TYR A 43 -4.57 -1.54 -7.08
N CYS A 44 -5.55 -0.90 -7.71
CA CYS A 44 -6.66 -0.26 -7.02
C CYS A 44 -7.99 -0.51 -7.73
N ILE A 45 -9.07 -0.28 -7.02
CA ILE A 45 -10.41 -0.30 -7.61
C ILE A 45 -10.61 1.00 -8.39
N ALA A 46 -11.01 0.87 -9.65
CA ALA A 46 -11.34 2.02 -10.48
C ALA A 46 -12.58 2.74 -9.94
N VAL A 47 -12.47 4.05 -9.81
CA VAL A 47 -13.54 4.93 -9.32
C VAL A 47 -13.81 5.98 -10.37
N LYS A 48 -15.08 6.28 -10.61
CA LYS A 48 -15.50 7.43 -11.39
C LYS A 48 -15.94 8.54 -10.43
N GLU A 49 -15.24 9.65 -10.46
CA GLU A 49 -15.59 10.85 -9.72
C GLU A 49 -16.59 11.69 -10.50
N ASN A 50 -17.60 12.21 -9.82
CA ASN A 50 -18.59 13.13 -10.37
C ASN A 50 -18.86 14.23 -9.33
N GLY A 51 -18.01 15.26 -9.32
CA GLY A 51 -17.98 16.26 -8.26
C GLY A 51 -17.63 15.63 -6.90
N ASP A 52 -18.49 15.83 -5.91
CA ASP A 52 -18.35 15.26 -4.57
C ASP A 52 -18.82 13.78 -4.45
N ASP A 53 -19.39 13.24 -5.54
CA ASP A 53 -19.89 11.87 -5.56
C ASP A 53 -18.93 10.92 -6.25
N ILE A 54 -18.95 9.66 -5.84
CA ILE A 54 -18.11 8.60 -6.40
C ILE A 54 -18.95 7.39 -6.81
N VAL A 55 -18.51 6.74 -7.88
CA VAL A 55 -19.06 5.45 -8.31
C VAL A 55 -17.91 4.44 -8.43
N PHE A 56 -17.98 3.36 -7.67
CA PHE A 56 -17.04 2.25 -7.79
C PHE A 56 -17.34 1.43 -9.04
N LEU A 57 -16.40 1.37 -9.98
CA LEU A 57 -16.58 0.65 -11.24
C LEU A 57 -16.41 -0.86 -11.12
N ARG A 58 -16.04 -1.36 -9.93
CA ARG A 58 -15.79 -2.78 -9.65
C ARG A 58 -14.77 -3.41 -10.61
N LYS A 59 -13.82 -2.62 -11.07
CA LYS A 59 -12.69 -3.04 -11.90
C LYS A 59 -11.39 -2.79 -11.17
N ILE A 60 -10.49 -3.75 -11.25
CA ILE A 60 -9.14 -3.64 -10.73
C ILE A 60 -8.26 -3.08 -11.84
N VAL A 61 -7.54 -2.00 -11.56
CA VAL A 61 -6.60 -1.34 -12.47
C VAL A 61 -5.23 -1.26 -11.84
N LYS A 62 -4.19 -1.23 -12.65
CA LYS A 62 -2.81 -1.08 -12.19
C LYS A 62 -2.59 0.32 -11.64
N GLY A 63 -1.86 0.42 -10.54
CA GLY A 63 -1.46 1.65 -9.88
C GLY A 63 -1.95 1.73 -8.43
N GLY A 64 -1.33 2.62 -7.66
CA GLY A 64 -1.77 2.97 -6.31
C GLY A 64 -2.98 3.92 -6.36
N ALA A 65 -3.77 3.94 -5.30
CA ALA A 65 -4.79 4.98 -5.14
C ALA A 65 -4.18 6.14 -4.34
N ASP A 66 -4.13 7.31 -4.95
CA ASP A 66 -3.51 8.51 -4.36
C ASP A 66 -4.40 9.18 -3.31
N LYS A 67 -5.70 8.89 -3.33
CA LYS A 67 -6.70 9.51 -2.45
C LYS A 67 -7.43 8.47 -1.61
N SER A 68 -7.77 8.85 -0.39
CA SER A 68 -8.73 8.12 0.43
C SER A 68 -10.15 8.60 0.07
N TYR A 69 -11.04 7.66 -0.22
CA TYR A 69 -12.46 7.96 -0.46
C TYR A 69 -13.33 7.74 0.78
N GLY A 70 -12.73 7.69 1.98
CA GLY A 70 -13.43 7.42 3.24
C GLY A 70 -14.60 8.38 3.49
N ILE A 71 -14.44 9.67 3.20
CA ILE A 71 -15.50 10.69 3.36
C ILE A 71 -16.65 10.44 2.38
N GLN A 72 -16.35 10.13 1.13
CA GLN A 72 -17.37 9.82 0.11
C GLN A 72 -18.13 8.54 0.45
N VAL A 73 -17.43 7.51 0.93
CA VAL A 73 -18.05 6.27 1.43
C VAL A 73 -18.93 6.55 2.64
N ALA A 74 -18.48 7.38 3.59
CA ALA A 74 -19.28 7.79 4.73
C ALA A 74 -20.55 8.55 4.30
N LYS A 75 -20.46 9.43 3.28
CA LYS A 75 -21.62 10.09 2.67
C LYS A 75 -22.61 9.08 2.09
N LEU A 76 -22.11 8.10 1.32
CA LEU A 76 -22.96 7.03 0.78
C LEU A 76 -23.62 6.17 1.87
N ALA A 77 -22.97 6.03 3.03
CA ALA A 77 -23.51 5.34 4.20
C ALA A 77 -24.49 6.17 5.02
N GLY A 78 -24.77 7.43 4.63
CA GLY A 78 -25.73 8.31 5.29
C GLY A 78 -25.20 9.01 6.54
N VAL A 79 -23.87 9.17 6.68
CA VAL A 79 -23.28 9.98 7.75
C VAL A 79 -23.70 11.45 7.59
N PRO A 80 -24.13 12.14 8.66
CA PRO A 80 -24.59 13.52 8.58
C PRO A 80 -23.54 14.50 8.04
N ASP A 81 -23.99 15.48 7.25
CA ASP A 81 -23.11 16.47 6.59
C ASP A 81 -22.22 17.24 7.57
N VAL A 82 -22.70 17.53 8.78
CA VAL A 82 -21.89 18.18 9.83
C VAL A 82 -20.62 17.37 10.14
N VAL A 83 -20.73 16.04 10.21
CA VAL A 83 -19.60 15.14 10.46
C VAL A 83 -18.69 15.09 9.22
N LEU A 84 -19.28 14.99 8.02
CA LEU A 84 -18.52 14.92 6.77
C LEU A 84 -17.71 16.21 6.54
N ASN A 85 -18.30 17.38 6.79
CA ASN A 85 -17.61 18.65 6.67
C ASN A 85 -16.44 18.77 7.67
N ARG A 86 -16.65 18.37 8.92
CA ARG A 86 -15.57 18.35 9.91
C ARG A 86 -14.46 17.36 9.54
N ALA A 87 -14.83 16.20 8.99
CA ALA A 87 -13.86 15.22 8.50
C ALA A 87 -13.01 15.77 7.34
N LYS A 88 -13.61 16.54 6.41
CA LYS A 88 -12.86 17.19 5.33
C LYS A 88 -11.81 18.17 5.85
N GLU A 89 -12.16 18.99 6.86
CA GLU A 89 -11.20 19.89 7.51
C GLU A 89 -10.05 19.11 8.16
N LEU A 90 -10.38 18.07 8.94
CA LEU A 90 -9.38 17.26 9.63
C LEU A 90 -8.45 16.51 8.66
N VAL A 91 -8.92 16.10 7.49
CA VAL A 91 -8.06 15.47 6.48
C VAL A 91 -6.98 16.43 6.03
N VAL A 92 -7.30 17.72 5.85
CA VAL A 92 -6.29 18.73 5.48
C VAL A 92 -5.25 18.87 6.59
N ASP A 93 -5.72 19.01 7.84
CA ASP A 93 -4.85 19.19 9.01
C ASP A 93 -3.94 17.97 9.28
N LEU A 94 -4.45 16.76 9.02
CA LEU A 94 -3.74 15.49 9.28
C LEU A 94 -2.92 14.99 8.08
N SER A 95 -3.15 15.53 6.88
CA SER A 95 -2.44 15.12 5.66
C SER A 95 -1.02 15.69 5.56
N ASP A 96 -0.64 16.57 6.48
CA ASP A 96 0.66 17.23 6.40
C ASP A 96 1.81 16.23 6.53
N ALA A 97 2.59 16.25 5.50
CA ALA A 97 4.00 15.90 5.27
C ALA A 97 4.67 14.77 6.11
N ASP A 98 4.26 14.53 7.34
CA ASP A 98 5.02 13.74 8.29
C ASP A 98 4.87 12.22 8.09
N ILE A 99 3.70 11.75 7.67
CA ILE A 99 3.42 10.32 7.48
C ILE A 99 4.06 9.81 6.19
N SER A 100 3.93 10.56 5.10
CA SER A 100 4.52 10.19 3.81
C SER A 100 6.05 10.20 3.85
N GLN A 101 6.64 11.17 4.56
CA GLN A 101 8.09 11.23 4.72
C GLN A 101 8.61 10.05 5.55
N LYS A 102 7.94 9.70 6.65
CA LYS A 102 8.29 8.53 7.47
C LYS A 102 8.20 7.21 6.68
N ALA A 103 7.21 7.06 5.81
CA ALA A 103 7.08 5.88 4.95
C ALA A 103 8.26 5.77 3.97
N LYS A 104 8.69 6.88 3.36
CA LYS A 104 9.87 6.92 2.48
C LYS A 104 11.17 6.57 3.21
N ASP A 105 11.32 7.07 4.43
CA ASP A 105 12.50 6.81 5.25
C ASP A 105 12.59 5.32 5.64
N ILE A 106 11.45 4.69 5.99
CA ILE A 106 11.39 3.26 6.27
C ILE A 106 11.74 2.43 5.02
N ALA A 107 11.21 2.80 3.85
CA ALA A 107 11.51 2.12 2.58
C ALA A 107 13.00 2.22 2.21
N GLN A 108 13.63 3.37 2.45
CA GLN A 108 15.08 3.53 2.26
C GLN A 108 15.90 2.68 3.23
N TYR A 109 15.46 2.58 4.49
CA TYR A 109 16.11 1.76 5.50
C TYR A 109 16.05 0.28 5.16
N SER A 110 14.89 -0.20 4.67
CA SER A 110 14.71 -1.58 4.21
C SER A 110 15.69 -1.92 3.07
N LYS A 111 15.80 -1.07 2.05
CA LYS A 111 16.81 -1.23 0.97
C LYS A 111 18.24 -1.30 1.48
N LYS A 112 18.56 -0.55 2.53
CA LYS A 112 19.89 -0.56 3.13
C LYS A 112 20.17 -1.87 3.87
N LEU A 113 19.17 -2.41 4.56
CA LEU A 113 19.25 -3.71 5.23
C LEU A 113 19.44 -4.85 4.24
N ASP A 114 18.70 -4.85 3.11
CA ASP A 114 18.84 -5.86 2.07
C ASP A 114 20.23 -5.86 1.44
N LYS A 115 20.80 -4.68 1.16
CA LYS A 115 22.19 -4.56 0.69
C LYS A 115 23.20 -5.05 1.72
N MET A 116 22.97 -4.83 3.01
CA MET A 116 23.81 -5.35 4.08
C MET A 116 23.70 -6.88 4.16
N ASN A 117 22.49 -7.43 4.11
CA ASN A 117 22.25 -8.87 4.10
C ASN A 117 22.88 -9.57 2.88
N ASP A 118 22.85 -8.95 1.69
CA ASP A 118 23.53 -9.49 0.52
C ASP A 118 25.05 -9.55 0.65
N LYS A 119 25.65 -8.65 1.43
CA LYS A 119 27.08 -8.70 1.75
C LYS A 119 27.43 -9.94 2.59
N TYR A 120 26.52 -10.42 3.44
CA TYR A 120 26.71 -11.64 4.23
C TYR A 120 26.26 -12.91 3.50
N ARG A 121 25.67 -12.80 2.30
CA ARG A 121 25.02 -13.88 1.57
C ARG A 121 25.94 -14.69 0.65
N LYS A 122 27.16 -14.29 0.42
CA LYS A 122 28.11 -15.01 -0.45
C LYS A 122 28.55 -16.40 0.04
N VAL A 123 27.84 -16.98 1.02
CA VAL A 123 28.24 -18.25 1.66
C VAL A 123 27.28 -19.42 1.42
N ASN A 124 26.03 -19.21 0.92
CA ASN A 124 25.12 -20.34 0.68
C ASN A 124 24.32 -20.16 -0.62
N ASP A 125 24.86 -20.70 -1.71
CA ASP A 125 24.13 -20.97 -2.95
C ASP A 125 23.15 -22.12 -2.75
N LEU A 126 21.86 -21.79 -2.65
CA LEU A 126 20.77 -22.72 -2.94
C LEU A 126 19.76 -22.00 -3.82
N GLU A 127 19.67 -22.47 -5.06
CA GLU A 127 18.67 -22.00 -6.03
C GLU A 127 17.26 -22.25 -5.52
N VAL A 128 16.59 -21.19 -5.07
CA VAL A 128 15.15 -21.20 -4.84
C VAL A 128 14.45 -20.62 -6.07
N SER A 129 13.69 -21.46 -6.72
CA SER A 129 12.83 -21.17 -7.86
C SER A 129 12.09 -19.84 -7.66
N ARG A 130 12.28 -18.91 -8.59
CA ARG A 130 11.67 -17.58 -8.63
C ARG A 130 10.15 -17.65 -8.70
N CYS A 131 9.47 -17.60 -7.59
CA CYS A 131 8.04 -17.26 -7.56
C CYS A 131 7.89 -15.75 -7.32
N ARG A 132 7.65 -15.01 -8.40
CA ARG A 132 7.45 -13.56 -8.35
C ARG A 132 5.98 -13.24 -8.56
N PHE A 133 5.24 -12.87 -7.49
CA PHE A 133 4.06 -11.99 -7.63
C PHE A 133 3.46 -11.71 -6.24
N LEU A 134 3.71 -10.53 -5.71
CA LEU A 134 2.90 -9.94 -4.66
C LEU A 134 2.03 -8.86 -5.32
N ILE A 135 0.72 -8.96 -5.17
CA ILE A 135 -0.23 -7.96 -5.64
C ILE A 135 -0.80 -7.25 -4.41
N LEU A 136 -0.51 -5.95 -4.28
CA LEU A 136 -1.15 -5.10 -3.29
C LEU A 136 -2.46 -4.58 -3.85
N LEU A 137 -3.57 -5.09 -3.32
CA LEU A 137 -4.91 -4.63 -3.66
C LEU A 137 -5.40 -3.69 -2.56
N ARG A 138 -5.67 -2.45 -2.89
CA ARG A 138 -6.35 -1.53 -2.00
C ARG A 138 -7.85 -1.80 -2.06
N MET A 139 -8.38 -2.50 -1.06
CA MET A 139 -9.82 -2.52 -0.82
C MET A 139 -10.19 -1.29 0.01
N MET A 140 -11.09 -0.50 -0.52
CA MET A 140 -11.76 0.55 0.23
C MET A 140 -13.02 -0.04 0.84
N ILE A 141 -13.09 -0.02 2.15
CA ILE A 141 -14.34 -0.09 2.91
C ILE A 141 -14.64 1.32 3.39
#